data_c5959f4d6e09f3c6137308df517ce6bb
#
_entry.id   c5959f4d6e09f3c6137308df517ce6bb
#
_cell.length_a   1.000
_cell.length_b   1.000
_cell.length_c   1.000
_cell.angle_alpha   90.00
_cell.angle_beta   90.00
_cell.angle_gamma   90.00
#
_symmetry.space_group_name_H-M   'P 1'
#
loop_
_entity.id
_entity.type
_entity.pdbx_description
1 polymer ?
#
loop_
_entity_poly.entity_id
_entity_poly.type
_entity_poly.pdbx_seq_one_letter_code
_entity_poly.pdbx_strand_id
1 'polypeptide(L)'
;MKKRLELLLSLILLISIMISGCATQDKTSSSQKNEADEATQKVTIRLSTWAGADEAKELQAILDKLNSQSNEYEIVQDSNPADYDTRITTQLAGSSGPDLFWVSAQRAAQFASKNVMLDITQRLAQSNKPVANISDYYETSLSPFKYKDSIYGLPWIEQPVVLYINKDLFDKTGVSYPDSSWNWDKFLDAAKKLTIDKNGKNASDASFDKENVTQWGFTLNGWPPVQIFVWQNGGDVISEDFSNSPIDSPEAEAAFKFYADLVNSPMVPSQQIIKDRGFDTMFKNQQVAMFMGGAADSLDTKVDFKCGVYELPCGPTGIKATLGDVLGMGINAKTKNADVAFEAFLDLTDAIHQWKVMPPRKSMANIDMMKKLHPDRADALQAIINSMEYARTYRYFENYPDWDNIFSTQLMDPIINSHADPSVLIPKVKPQLDAILKKAAK
;
A
#
# COMPACT_ATOMS: atom_id res chain seq x y z
N MET A 1 4.26 -6.57 58.97
CA MET A 1 3.18 -6.71 57.97
C MET A 1 3.30 -8.02 57.15
N LYS A 2 3.65 -9.15 57.80
CA LYS A 2 3.82 -10.48 57.13
C LYS A 2 2.90 -11.58 57.70
N LYS A 3 1.84 -11.22 58.46
CA LYS A 3 0.93 -12.18 59.11
C LYS A 3 -0.54 -12.05 58.76
N ARG A 4 -0.90 -11.33 57.66
CA ARG A 4 -2.31 -11.20 57.19
C ARG A 4 -2.58 -11.72 55.80
N LEU A 5 -1.61 -12.41 55.15
CA LEU A 5 -1.77 -12.96 53.80
C LEU A 5 -1.93 -14.49 53.77
N GLU A 6 -1.86 -15.17 54.89
CA GLU A 6 -1.97 -16.65 54.98
C GLU A 6 -3.36 -17.15 55.40
N LEU A 7 -4.34 -16.25 55.61
CA LEU A 7 -5.69 -16.63 56.07
C LEU A 7 -6.78 -16.50 55.02
N LEU A 8 -6.43 -16.23 53.75
CA LEU A 8 -7.39 -16.11 52.63
C LEU A 8 -7.24 -17.21 51.57
N LEU A 9 -6.34 -18.17 51.77
CA LEU A 9 -6.16 -19.29 50.84
C LEU A 9 -6.72 -20.65 51.32
N SER A 10 -7.39 -20.70 52.46
CA SER A 10 -7.93 -21.95 53.03
C SER A 10 -9.45 -22.09 53.04
N LEU A 11 -10.19 -21.23 52.33
CA LEU A 11 -11.67 -21.26 52.32
C LEU A 11 -12.33 -21.53 50.96
N ILE A 12 -11.61 -22.04 49.96
CA ILE A 12 -12.17 -22.40 48.64
C ILE A 12 -11.95 -23.90 48.27
N LEU A 13 -11.81 -24.75 49.29
CA LEU A 13 -11.62 -26.21 48.99
C LEU A 13 -12.62 -27.11 49.74
N LEU A 14 -13.85 -26.67 49.98
CA LEU A 14 -14.81 -27.51 50.75
C LEU A 14 -16.26 -27.28 50.32
N ILE A 15 -16.59 -27.28 49.01
CA ILE A 15 -17.99 -27.50 48.53
C ILE A 15 -17.92 -28.22 47.17
N SER A 16 -17.72 -29.52 47.23
CA SER A 16 -17.96 -30.43 46.11
C SER A 16 -18.03 -31.86 46.66
N ILE A 17 -19.08 -32.23 47.30
CA ILE A 17 -19.57 -33.63 47.43
C ILE A 17 -20.96 -33.56 48.07
N MET A 18 -21.89 -34.20 47.43
CA MET A 18 -23.24 -34.63 47.77
C MET A 18 -24.30 -34.03 46.88
N ILE A 19 -24.68 -34.81 45.86
CA ILE A 19 -26.02 -35.43 45.81
C ILE A 19 -25.96 -36.53 44.74
N SER A 20 -25.85 -37.78 45.21
CA SER A 20 -26.28 -38.97 44.49
C SER A 20 -27.62 -39.36 45.08
N GLY A 21 -28.63 -39.52 44.29
CA GLY A 21 -29.93 -40.02 44.71
C GLY A 21 -30.71 -40.59 43.51
N CYS A 22 -30.82 -41.93 43.49
CA CYS A 22 -31.63 -42.77 42.57
C CYS A 22 -33.12 -42.48 42.65
N ALA A 23 -33.82 -42.71 41.53
CA ALA A 23 -34.86 -43.74 41.38
C ALA A 23 -35.69 -43.59 40.08
N THR A 24 -35.55 -44.58 39.23
CA THR A 24 -36.52 -45.47 38.56
C THR A 24 -37.85 -44.97 37.99
N GLN A 25 -37.97 -45.32 36.72
CA GLN A 25 -39.07 -45.98 35.99
C GLN A 25 -40.19 -45.20 35.27
N ASP A 26 -40.16 -45.46 33.98
CA ASP A 26 -41.26 -45.73 33.02
C ASP A 26 -42.28 -44.65 32.62
N LYS A 27 -42.26 -44.25 31.36
CA LYS A 27 -43.17 -44.68 30.29
C LYS A 27 -42.98 -43.91 28.98
N THR A 28 -42.83 -44.71 27.91
CA THR A 28 -43.10 -44.39 26.51
C THR A 28 -43.95 -43.16 26.24
N SER A 29 -43.34 -42.19 25.52
CA SER A 29 -44.05 -41.26 24.66
C SER A 29 -43.16 -40.99 23.45
N SER A 30 -43.70 -41.26 22.29
CA SER A 30 -43.15 -41.00 20.98
C SER A 30 -42.73 -39.53 20.85
N SER A 31 -41.44 -39.23 20.92
CA SER A 31 -40.95 -37.91 20.56
C SER A 31 -40.69 -37.86 19.08
N GLN A 32 -41.51 -37.06 18.39
CA GLN A 32 -41.17 -36.44 17.12
C GLN A 32 -39.74 -35.84 17.26
N LYS A 33 -38.82 -36.33 16.46
CA LYS A 33 -37.55 -35.70 16.21
C LYS A 33 -37.85 -34.37 15.54
N ASN A 34 -37.87 -33.30 16.31
CA ASN A 34 -37.63 -31.99 15.76
C ASN A 34 -36.23 -32.01 15.18
N GLU A 35 -36.13 -32.04 13.87
CA GLU A 35 -34.98 -31.52 13.16
C GLU A 35 -34.90 -30.02 13.47
N ALA A 36 -34.35 -29.73 14.64
CA ALA A 36 -33.88 -28.36 14.90
C ALA A 36 -32.65 -28.18 14.02
N ASP A 37 -32.71 -27.17 13.12
CA ASP A 37 -31.59 -26.61 12.40
C ASP A 37 -30.30 -26.74 13.22
N GLU A 38 -29.42 -27.67 12.85
CA GLU A 38 -28.00 -27.53 13.13
C GLU A 38 -27.53 -26.33 12.29
N ALA A 39 -27.65 -25.13 12.83
CA ALA A 39 -26.94 -23.99 12.31
C ALA A 39 -25.46 -24.37 12.30
N THR A 40 -24.94 -24.73 11.14
CA THR A 40 -23.53 -25.05 10.94
C THR A 40 -22.72 -23.89 11.50
N GLN A 41 -21.96 -24.14 12.56
CA GLN A 41 -21.15 -23.11 13.21
C GLN A 41 -20.14 -22.58 12.20
N LYS A 42 -20.25 -21.29 11.83
CA LYS A 42 -19.31 -20.66 10.89
C LYS A 42 -17.87 -20.79 11.38
N VAL A 43 -16.96 -21.01 10.45
CA VAL A 43 -15.52 -21.02 10.74
C VAL A 43 -15.03 -19.58 10.88
N THR A 44 -14.42 -19.25 11.99
CA THR A 44 -13.79 -17.94 12.18
C THR A 44 -12.49 -17.87 11.38
N ILE A 45 -12.40 -16.93 10.45
CA ILE A 45 -11.23 -16.62 9.63
C ILE A 45 -10.63 -15.31 10.12
N ARG A 46 -9.42 -15.36 10.65
CA ARG A 46 -8.71 -14.18 11.18
C ARG A 46 -7.96 -13.47 10.07
N LEU A 47 -8.25 -12.18 9.87
CA LEU A 47 -7.60 -11.31 8.90
C LEU A 47 -6.70 -10.30 9.62
N SER A 48 -5.42 -10.26 9.28
CA SER A 48 -4.50 -9.22 9.76
C SER A 48 -4.25 -8.16 8.68
N THR A 49 -4.36 -6.87 9.07
CA THR A 49 -4.19 -5.73 8.16
C THR A 49 -3.34 -4.63 8.79
N TRP A 50 -2.81 -3.73 7.95
CA TRP A 50 -2.19 -2.48 8.39
C TRP A 50 -3.15 -1.28 8.31
N ALA A 51 -4.44 -1.51 8.07
CA ALA A 51 -5.43 -0.45 7.90
C ALA A 51 -5.39 0.53 9.09
N GLY A 52 -5.34 1.83 8.80
CA GLY A 52 -5.54 2.87 9.81
C GLY A 52 -7.00 2.92 10.28
N ALA A 53 -7.30 3.75 11.29
CA ALA A 53 -8.62 3.74 11.95
C ALA A 53 -9.80 3.92 10.97
N ASP A 54 -9.70 4.87 10.03
CA ASP A 54 -10.76 5.13 9.05
C ASP A 54 -10.86 3.98 8.04
N GLU A 55 -9.74 3.53 7.50
CA GLU A 55 -9.68 2.41 6.56
C GLU A 55 -10.17 1.10 7.19
N ALA A 56 -9.81 0.83 8.44
CA ALA A 56 -10.30 -0.33 9.17
C ALA A 56 -11.82 -0.30 9.39
N LYS A 57 -12.40 0.89 9.61
CA LYS A 57 -13.84 1.07 9.71
C LYS A 57 -14.56 0.83 8.37
N GLU A 58 -14.00 1.32 7.27
CA GLU A 58 -14.52 1.06 5.93
C GLU A 58 -14.46 -0.44 5.60
N LEU A 59 -13.32 -1.09 5.89
CA LEU A 59 -13.14 -2.53 5.72
C LEU A 59 -14.13 -3.32 6.57
N GLN A 60 -14.38 -2.91 7.83
CA GLN A 60 -15.35 -3.59 8.70
C GLN A 60 -16.75 -3.64 8.08
N ALA A 61 -17.19 -2.57 7.44
CA ALA A 61 -18.49 -2.55 6.76
C ALA A 61 -18.56 -3.58 5.60
N ILE A 62 -17.45 -3.78 4.90
CA ILE A 62 -17.31 -4.83 3.86
C ILE A 62 -17.40 -6.22 4.50
N LEU A 63 -16.66 -6.43 5.60
CA LEU A 63 -16.64 -7.72 6.33
C LEU A 63 -18.03 -8.04 6.90
N ASP A 64 -18.72 -7.08 7.50
CA ASP A 64 -20.08 -7.27 8.05
C ASP A 64 -21.04 -7.75 6.95
N LYS A 65 -20.95 -7.15 5.75
CA LYS A 65 -21.74 -7.58 4.59
C LYS A 65 -21.40 -9.00 4.16
N LEU A 66 -20.13 -9.34 4.00
CA LEU A 66 -19.69 -10.69 3.62
C LEU A 66 -20.10 -11.72 4.67
N ASN A 67 -19.87 -11.43 5.94
CA ASN A 67 -20.24 -12.29 7.07
C ASN A 67 -21.75 -12.56 7.16
N SER A 68 -22.57 -11.57 6.78
CA SER A 68 -24.03 -11.74 6.73
C SER A 68 -24.49 -12.63 5.57
N GLN A 69 -23.70 -12.73 4.50
CA GLN A 69 -24.03 -13.49 3.29
C GLN A 69 -23.46 -14.91 3.29
N SER A 70 -22.39 -15.16 4.04
CA SER A 70 -21.79 -16.48 4.14
C SER A 70 -22.43 -17.32 5.24
N ASN A 71 -22.66 -18.61 4.99
CA ASN A 71 -23.02 -19.60 6.00
C ASN A 71 -21.81 -20.45 6.46
N GLU A 72 -20.65 -20.29 5.83
CA GLU A 72 -19.47 -21.13 6.05
C GLU A 72 -18.43 -20.46 6.94
N TYR A 73 -18.28 -19.14 6.83
CA TYR A 73 -17.23 -18.39 7.54
C TYR A 73 -17.72 -17.07 8.15
N GLU A 74 -16.94 -16.62 9.12
CA GLU A 74 -16.98 -15.27 9.67
C GLU A 74 -15.56 -14.71 9.66
N ILE A 75 -15.31 -13.61 8.88
CA ILE A 75 -14.03 -12.93 8.84
C ILE A 75 -13.96 -11.91 9.97
N VAL A 76 -12.93 -12.01 10.80
CA VAL A 76 -12.64 -11.09 11.91
C VAL A 76 -11.31 -10.40 11.66
N GLN A 77 -11.33 -9.07 11.54
CA GLN A 77 -10.10 -8.31 11.32
C GLN A 77 -9.34 -7.99 12.62
N ASP A 78 -8.01 -8.04 12.52
CA ASP A 78 -7.05 -7.50 13.47
C ASP A 78 -6.22 -6.43 12.74
N SER A 79 -6.61 -5.16 12.90
CA SER A 79 -5.94 -4.04 12.26
C SER A 79 -4.86 -3.47 13.17
N ASN A 80 -3.64 -3.37 12.64
CA ASN A 80 -2.47 -2.93 13.38
C ASN A 80 -1.47 -2.22 12.46
N PRO A 81 -1.64 -0.92 12.22
CA PRO A 81 -0.77 -0.18 11.31
C PRO A 81 0.67 -0.01 11.81
N ALA A 82 0.87 0.06 13.14
CA ALA A 82 2.20 0.23 13.70
C ALA A 82 3.01 -1.07 13.58
N ASP A 83 4.22 -0.97 13.01
CA ASP A 83 5.18 -2.08 12.88
C ASP A 83 4.60 -3.36 12.26
N TYR A 84 3.62 -3.22 11.36
CA TYR A 84 2.89 -4.33 10.78
C TYR A 84 3.79 -5.43 10.21
N ASP A 85 4.78 -5.06 9.40
CA ASP A 85 5.68 -6.01 8.73
C ASP A 85 6.48 -6.86 9.74
N THR A 86 6.95 -6.27 10.82
CA THR A 86 7.67 -6.98 11.88
C THR A 86 6.74 -7.94 12.63
N ARG A 87 5.53 -7.47 12.93
CA ARG A 87 4.53 -8.26 13.63
C ARG A 87 4.04 -9.43 12.80
N ILE A 88 3.59 -9.17 11.57
CA ILE A 88 3.06 -10.24 10.70
C ILE A 88 4.14 -11.29 10.42
N THR A 89 5.39 -10.89 10.19
CA THR A 89 6.52 -11.82 10.01
C THR A 89 6.68 -12.73 11.23
N THR A 90 6.62 -12.17 12.43
CA THR A 90 6.74 -12.94 13.68
C THR A 90 5.55 -13.88 13.90
N GLN A 91 4.34 -13.40 13.66
CA GLN A 91 3.11 -14.20 13.83
C GLN A 91 3.05 -15.38 12.85
N LEU A 92 3.44 -15.16 11.58
CA LEU A 92 3.46 -16.19 10.54
C LEU A 92 4.58 -17.24 10.79
N ALA A 93 5.72 -16.84 11.37
CA ALA A 93 6.77 -17.77 11.77
C ALA A 93 6.29 -18.71 12.89
N GLY A 94 5.43 -18.21 13.80
CA GLY A 94 4.82 -18.96 14.90
C GLY A 94 3.66 -19.86 14.45
N SER A 95 2.92 -20.41 15.43
CA SER A 95 1.72 -21.23 15.22
C SER A 95 0.41 -20.46 15.45
N SER A 96 0.47 -19.16 15.80
CA SER A 96 -0.65 -18.31 16.17
C SER A 96 -0.94 -17.22 15.15
N GLY A 97 -0.43 -17.36 13.91
CA GLY A 97 -0.66 -16.40 12.84
C GLY A 97 -2.13 -16.30 12.43
N PRO A 98 -2.54 -15.21 11.73
CA PRO A 98 -3.86 -15.09 11.12
C PRO A 98 -4.02 -16.10 9.98
N ASP A 99 -5.26 -16.34 9.53
CA ASP A 99 -5.55 -17.17 8.37
C ASP A 99 -5.30 -16.42 7.07
N LEU A 100 -5.74 -15.15 7.02
CA LEU A 100 -5.55 -14.21 5.93
C LEU A 100 -4.71 -13.02 6.40
N PHE A 101 -3.91 -12.45 5.53
CA PHE A 101 -3.14 -11.26 5.86
C PHE A 101 -2.84 -10.41 4.63
N TRP A 102 -2.82 -9.10 4.83
CA TRP A 102 -2.35 -8.18 3.82
C TRP A 102 -0.84 -8.31 3.65
N VAL A 103 -0.38 -8.23 2.42
CA VAL A 103 1.03 -8.35 2.09
C VAL A 103 1.39 -7.36 0.98
N SER A 104 2.46 -6.60 1.20
CA SER A 104 3.01 -5.74 0.16
C SER A 104 3.72 -6.58 -0.90
N ALA A 105 3.74 -6.08 -2.13
CA ALA A 105 4.49 -6.70 -3.22
C ALA A 105 5.97 -6.95 -2.85
N GLN A 106 6.57 -6.07 -2.06
CA GLN A 106 7.95 -6.17 -1.58
C GLN A 106 8.23 -7.42 -0.73
N ARG A 107 7.23 -7.92 -0.01
CA ARG A 107 7.36 -9.05 0.91
C ARG A 107 6.87 -10.38 0.32
N ALA A 108 6.03 -10.32 -0.71
CA ALA A 108 5.35 -11.50 -1.23
C ALA A 108 6.32 -12.61 -1.66
N ALA A 109 7.35 -12.28 -2.47
CA ALA A 109 8.35 -13.24 -2.90
C ALA A 109 9.14 -13.85 -1.73
N GLN A 110 9.50 -13.05 -0.72
CA GLN A 110 10.19 -13.53 0.48
C GLN A 110 9.31 -14.48 1.30
N PHE A 111 8.02 -14.18 1.44
CA PHE A 111 7.10 -15.03 2.20
C PHE A 111 6.79 -16.34 1.45
N ALA A 112 6.67 -16.27 0.12
CA ALA A 112 6.50 -17.44 -0.72
C ALA A 112 7.73 -18.38 -0.64
N SER A 113 8.95 -17.86 -0.78
CA SER A 113 10.18 -18.66 -0.72
C SER A 113 10.39 -19.36 0.62
N LYS A 114 9.88 -18.78 1.71
CA LYS A 114 9.92 -19.35 3.06
C LYS A 114 8.75 -20.27 3.40
N ASN A 115 7.88 -20.56 2.42
CA ASN A 115 6.66 -21.37 2.59
C ASN A 115 5.74 -20.83 3.71
N VAL A 116 5.68 -19.49 3.84
CA VAL A 116 4.81 -18.83 4.81
C VAL A 116 3.41 -18.59 4.23
N MET A 117 3.35 -18.39 2.91
CA MET A 117 2.10 -18.26 2.16
C MET A 117 1.70 -19.60 1.54
N LEU A 118 0.40 -19.87 1.52
CA LEU A 118 -0.17 -21.05 0.86
C LEU A 118 -0.07 -20.90 -0.66
N ASP A 119 0.43 -21.93 -1.36
CA ASP A 119 0.29 -22.03 -2.81
C ASP A 119 -1.19 -22.21 -3.18
N ILE A 120 -1.73 -21.23 -3.90
CA ILE A 120 -3.14 -21.21 -4.30
C ILE A 120 -3.35 -21.51 -5.79
N THR A 121 -2.30 -21.86 -6.53
CA THR A 121 -2.33 -22.05 -7.99
C THR A 121 -3.42 -23.03 -8.43
N GLN A 122 -3.46 -24.22 -7.84
CA GLN A 122 -4.44 -25.24 -8.22
C GLN A 122 -5.86 -24.86 -7.78
N ARG A 123 -6.01 -24.22 -6.61
CA ARG A 123 -7.29 -23.76 -6.10
C ARG A 123 -7.90 -22.68 -7.00
N LEU A 124 -7.08 -21.74 -7.49
CA LEU A 124 -7.50 -20.73 -8.47
C LEU A 124 -7.98 -21.38 -9.77
N ALA A 125 -7.23 -22.36 -10.29
CA ALA A 125 -7.57 -23.07 -11.51
C ALA A 125 -8.88 -23.88 -11.42
N GLN A 126 -9.28 -24.28 -10.22
CA GLN A 126 -10.51 -25.05 -9.95
C GLN A 126 -11.71 -24.15 -9.62
N SER A 127 -11.49 -22.89 -9.30
CA SER A 127 -12.55 -21.96 -8.93
C SER A 127 -13.23 -21.34 -10.15
N ASN A 128 -14.56 -21.25 -10.09
CA ASN A 128 -15.38 -20.57 -11.11
C ASN A 128 -15.68 -19.09 -10.77
N LYS A 129 -15.18 -18.58 -9.64
CA LYS A 129 -15.38 -17.16 -9.28
C LYS A 129 -14.59 -16.27 -10.21
N PRO A 130 -15.17 -15.14 -10.71
CA PRO A 130 -14.46 -14.23 -11.63
C PRO A 130 -13.14 -13.70 -11.08
N VAL A 131 -13.04 -13.50 -9.76
CA VAL A 131 -11.82 -13.04 -9.08
C VAL A 131 -10.67 -14.07 -9.14
N ALA A 132 -10.98 -15.35 -9.37
CA ALA A 132 -9.97 -16.41 -9.52
C ALA A 132 -9.40 -16.48 -10.96
N ASN A 133 -9.99 -15.77 -11.92
CA ASN A 133 -9.51 -15.75 -13.30
C ASN A 133 -8.24 -14.90 -13.42
N ILE A 134 -7.08 -15.53 -13.32
CA ILE A 134 -5.77 -14.86 -13.34
C ILE A 134 -5.47 -14.14 -14.66
N SER A 135 -6.09 -14.51 -15.78
CA SER A 135 -5.91 -13.84 -17.08
C SER A 135 -6.56 -12.46 -17.13
N ASP A 136 -7.50 -12.17 -16.23
CA ASP A 136 -8.16 -10.88 -16.09
C ASP A 136 -7.28 -9.83 -15.36
N TYR A 137 -6.24 -10.27 -14.66
CA TYR A 137 -5.34 -9.35 -13.96
C TYR A 137 -4.31 -8.71 -14.90
N TYR A 138 -3.89 -7.49 -14.57
CA TYR A 138 -2.68 -6.93 -15.15
C TYR A 138 -1.47 -7.74 -14.68
N GLU A 139 -0.52 -8.00 -15.58
CA GLU A 139 0.68 -8.75 -15.22
C GLU A 139 1.52 -7.99 -14.17
N THR A 140 1.56 -6.67 -14.26
CA THR A 140 2.19 -5.79 -13.26
C THR A 140 1.63 -5.99 -11.86
N SER A 141 0.30 -6.19 -11.75
CA SER A 141 -0.36 -6.44 -10.47
C SER A 141 -0.10 -7.85 -9.94
N LEU A 142 -0.12 -8.86 -10.82
CA LEU A 142 -0.08 -10.27 -10.40
C LEU A 142 1.35 -10.78 -10.20
N SER A 143 2.32 -10.30 -10.98
CA SER A 143 3.70 -10.80 -10.95
C SER A 143 4.36 -10.74 -9.57
N PRO A 144 4.14 -9.75 -8.70
CA PRO A 144 4.72 -9.73 -7.36
C PRO A 144 4.29 -10.92 -6.46
N PHE A 145 3.13 -11.51 -6.74
CA PHE A 145 2.57 -12.63 -5.97
C PHE A 145 2.86 -14.00 -6.60
N LYS A 146 3.64 -14.01 -7.69
CA LYS A 146 4.19 -15.22 -8.28
C LYS A 146 5.57 -15.50 -7.72
N TYR A 147 5.83 -16.75 -7.39
CA TYR A 147 7.18 -17.22 -7.05
C TYR A 147 7.41 -18.54 -7.75
N LYS A 148 8.44 -18.59 -8.62
CA LYS A 148 8.63 -19.68 -9.59
C LYS A 148 7.34 -19.85 -10.43
N ASP A 149 6.82 -21.08 -10.53
CA ASP A 149 5.63 -21.40 -11.32
C ASP A 149 4.31 -21.32 -10.53
N SER A 150 4.34 -20.81 -9.30
CA SER A 150 3.20 -20.82 -8.37
C SER A 150 2.74 -19.42 -7.99
N ILE A 151 1.44 -19.30 -7.66
CA ILE A 151 0.77 -18.09 -7.17
C ILE A 151 0.51 -18.25 -5.68
N TYR A 152 0.91 -17.27 -4.89
CA TYR A 152 0.84 -17.28 -3.43
C TYR A 152 -0.11 -16.23 -2.85
N GLY A 153 -0.62 -15.32 -3.65
CA GLY A 153 -1.57 -14.30 -3.25
C GLY A 153 -2.25 -13.68 -4.44
N LEU A 154 -3.25 -12.84 -4.18
CA LEU A 154 -3.88 -12.01 -5.20
C LEU A 154 -3.70 -10.54 -4.84
N PRO A 155 -3.43 -9.68 -5.83
CA PRO A 155 -3.48 -8.24 -5.62
C PRO A 155 -4.93 -7.83 -5.35
N TRP A 156 -5.11 -6.93 -4.39
CA TRP A 156 -6.42 -6.31 -4.15
C TRP A 156 -6.48 -4.86 -4.62
N ILE A 157 -5.33 -4.25 -4.94
CA ILE A 157 -5.21 -2.94 -5.57
C ILE A 157 -3.93 -2.86 -6.40
N GLU A 158 -3.98 -2.11 -7.50
CA GLU A 158 -2.83 -1.50 -8.15
C GLU A 158 -3.15 -0.02 -8.38
N GLN A 159 -2.53 0.87 -7.61
CA GLN A 159 -2.78 2.29 -7.71
C GLN A 159 -1.60 3.01 -8.37
N PRO A 160 -1.83 3.83 -9.41
CA PRO A 160 -0.78 4.68 -9.92
C PRO A 160 -0.51 5.84 -8.96
N VAL A 161 0.72 6.30 -8.91
CA VAL A 161 1.02 7.63 -8.33
C VAL A 161 0.54 8.68 -9.32
N VAL A 162 -0.21 9.67 -8.80
CA VAL A 162 -0.81 10.78 -9.56
C VAL A 162 -0.40 12.12 -8.97
N LEU A 163 -0.65 13.20 -9.69
CA LEU A 163 -0.43 14.56 -9.22
C LEU A 163 -1.74 15.17 -8.74
N TYR A 164 -1.86 15.41 -7.44
CA TYR A 164 -2.92 16.23 -6.85
C TYR A 164 -2.51 17.70 -6.88
N ILE A 165 -3.43 18.58 -7.26
CA ILE A 165 -3.22 20.03 -7.23
C ILE A 165 -4.34 20.75 -6.49
N ASN A 166 -3.99 21.81 -5.79
CA ASN A 166 -4.96 22.77 -5.27
C ASN A 166 -5.26 23.80 -6.35
N LYS A 167 -6.41 23.64 -7.05
CA LYS A 167 -6.83 24.53 -8.15
C LYS A 167 -7.01 25.97 -7.70
N ASP A 168 -7.46 26.20 -6.47
CA ASP A 168 -7.67 27.56 -5.96
C ASP A 168 -6.34 28.32 -5.82
N LEU A 169 -5.25 27.64 -5.44
CA LEU A 169 -3.90 28.22 -5.41
C LEU A 169 -3.34 28.47 -6.81
N PHE A 170 -3.62 27.58 -7.77
CA PHE A 170 -3.26 27.77 -9.17
C PHE A 170 -3.98 28.99 -9.77
N ASP A 171 -5.28 29.09 -9.58
CA ASP A 171 -6.09 30.22 -10.06
C ASP A 171 -5.62 31.54 -9.45
N LYS A 172 -5.35 31.55 -8.14
CA LYS A 172 -4.85 32.74 -7.42
C LYS A 172 -3.52 33.25 -7.97
N THR A 173 -2.64 32.36 -8.42
CA THR A 173 -1.30 32.72 -8.93
C THR A 173 -1.25 32.84 -10.44
N GLY A 174 -2.34 32.49 -11.15
CA GLY A 174 -2.40 32.51 -12.61
C GLY A 174 -1.55 31.44 -13.30
N VAL A 175 -1.22 30.35 -12.58
CA VAL A 175 -0.50 29.19 -13.13
C VAL A 175 -1.49 28.29 -13.83
N SER A 176 -1.18 27.88 -15.07
CA SER A 176 -2.02 26.94 -15.83
C SER A 176 -2.00 25.56 -15.21
N TYR A 177 -3.14 24.87 -15.25
CA TYR A 177 -3.23 23.49 -14.79
C TYR A 177 -2.37 22.54 -15.62
N PRO A 178 -1.96 21.38 -15.04
CA PRO A 178 -1.25 20.36 -15.78
C PRO A 178 -2.04 19.88 -17.01
N ASP A 179 -1.31 19.66 -18.10
CA ASP A 179 -1.81 19.05 -19.33
C ASP A 179 -0.80 18.01 -19.87
N SER A 180 -1.10 17.39 -21.00
CA SER A 180 -0.23 16.37 -21.63
C SER A 180 1.15 16.88 -22.05
N SER A 181 1.38 18.18 -22.03
CA SER A 181 2.67 18.82 -22.38
C SER A 181 3.56 19.05 -21.15
N TRP A 182 3.08 18.71 -19.95
CA TRP A 182 3.88 18.91 -18.73
C TRP A 182 5.06 17.95 -18.70
N ASN A 183 6.25 18.54 -18.54
CA ASN A 183 7.51 17.86 -18.29
C ASN A 183 8.13 18.42 -16.99
N TRP A 184 9.30 17.93 -16.63
CA TRP A 184 10.00 18.40 -15.42
C TRP A 184 10.22 19.91 -15.38
N ASP A 185 10.52 20.55 -16.53
CA ASP A 185 10.77 22.01 -16.57
C ASP A 185 9.49 22.79 -16.24
N LYS A 186 8.36 22.43 -16.85
CA LYS A 186 7.06 23.07 -16.56
C LYS A 186 6.61 22.82 -15.13
N PHE A 187 6.84 21.61 -14.63
CA PHE A 187 6.57 21.27 -13.24
C PHE A 187 7.37 22.16 -12.27
N LEU A 188 8.68 22.31 -12.51
CA LEU A 188 9.54 23.18 -11.69
C LEU A 188 9.16 24.65 -11.79
N ASP A 189 8.81 25.14 -12.99
CA ASP A 189 8.34 26.53 -13.19
C ASP A 189 7.04 26.79 -12.42
N ALA A 190 6.08 25.87 -12.49
CA ALA A 190 4.84 25.93 -11.72
C ALA A 190 5.13 25.91 -10.21
N ALA A 191 5.99 24.98 -9.75
CA ALA A 191 6.36 24.88 -8.34
C ALA A 191 7.01 26.18 -7.81
N LYS A 192 7.90 26.83 -8.60
CA LYS A 192 8.48 28.13 -8.24
C LYS A 192 7.43 29.22 -8.11
N LYS A 193 6.52 29.33 -9.08
CA LYS A 193 5.45 30.34 -9.07
C LYS A 193 4.46 30.15 -7.94
N LEU A 194 4.23 28.90 -7.53
CA LEU A 194 3.32 28.51 -6.44
C LEU A 194 3.99 28.54 -5.06
N THR A 195 5.31 28.75 -4.97
CA THR A 195 6.01 28.88 -3.70
C THR A 195 6.03 30.35 -3.29
N ILE A 196 5.41 30.68 -2.15
CA ILE A 196 5.16 32.07 -1.72
C ILE A 196 5.78 32.29 -0.34
N ASP A 197 6.50 33.41 -0.19
CA ASP A 197 7.06 33.84 1.08
C ASP A 197 6.06 34.71 1.89
N LYS A 198 6.46 35.10 3.10
CA LYS A 198 5.65 35.96 3.99
C LYS A 198 5.31 37.32 3.42
N ASN A 199 6.04 37.77 2.40
CA ASN A 199 5.84 39.09 1.76
C ASN A 199 4.95 38.96 0.50
N GLY A 200 4.46 37.76 0.18
CA GLY A 200 3.66 37.46 -1.01
C GLY A 200 4.50 37.33 -2.29
N LYS A 201 5.84 37.23 -2.19
CA LYS A 201 6.74 37.00 -3.33
C LYS A 201 6.85 35.53 -3.64
N ASN A 202 6.88 35.20 -4.93
CA ASN A 202 7.09 33.79 -5.34
C ASN A 202 8.59 33.50 -5.53
N ALA A 203 8.95 32.21 -5.59
CA ALA A 203 10.34 31.74 -5.69
C ALA A 203 11.05 32.12 -7.02
N SER A 204 10.36 32.75 -7.98
CA SER A 204 10.97 33.30 -9.18
C SER A 204 11.34 34.80 -9.03
N ASP A 205 10.89 35.45 -7.95
CA ASP A 205 11.21 36.87 -7.65
C ASP A 205 12.59 36.96 -7.01
N ALA A 206 13.43 37.90 -7.49
CA ALA A 206 14.78 38.11 -6.96
C ALA A 206 14.80 38.53 -5.47
N SER A 207 13.69 39.06 -4.95
CA SER A 207 13.52 39.47 -3.54
C SER A 207 12.82 38.41 -2.67
N PHE A 208 12.64 37.18 -3.18
CA PHE A 208 12.03 36.09 -2.45
C PHE A 208 12.81 35.69 -1.19
N ASP A 209 12.12 35.65 -0.07
CA ASP A 209 12.66 35.27 1.24
C ASP A 209 12.49 33.80 1.50
N LYS A 210 13.49 32.99 1.06
CA LYS A 210 13.48 31.52 1.21
C LYS A 210 13.44 31.02 2.65
N GLU A 211 13.81 31.86 3.63
CA GLU A 211 13.79 31.47 5.05
C GLU A 211 12.38 31.60 5.66
N ASN A 212 11.49 32.34 5.01
CA ASN A 212 10.14 32.61 5.50
C ASN A 212 9.06 32.24 4.47
N VAL A 213 9.11 31.00 3.96
CA VAL A 213 8.10 30.47 3.05
C VAL A 213 6.82 30.17 3.82
N THR A 214 5.68 30.61 3.29
CA THR A 214 4.34 30.41 3.86
C THR A 214 3.50 29.43 3.07
N GLN A 215 3.79 29.25 1.78
CA GLN A 215 3.16 28.28 0.88
C GLN A 215 4.25 27.67 0.01
N TRP A 216 4.29 26.35 -0.06
CA TRP A 216 5.21 25.59 -0.91
C TRP A 216 4.52 25.15 -2.21
N GLY A 217 5.26 25.17 -3.31
CA GLY A 217 4.76 24.72 -4.60
C GLY A 217 4.54 23.22 -4.64
N PHE A 218 5.37 22.46 -3.92
CA PHE A 218 5.35 21.01 -3.93
C PHE A 218 5.77 20.42 -2.58
N THR A 219 5.40 19.17 -2.30
CA THR A 219 5.90 18.42 -1.15
C THR A 219 6.34 17.02 -1.54
N LEU A 220 7.38 16.54 -0.88
CA LEU A 220 7.99 15.23 -1.12
C LEU A 220 8.75 14.79 0.14
N ASN A 221 8.53 13.56 0.61
CA ASN A 221 9.14 13.03 1.84
C ASN A 221 9.84 11.67 1.63
N GLY A 222 10.27 11.37 0.39
CA GLY A 222 10.75 10.05 -0.01
C GLY A 222 9.67 9.20 -0.67
N TRP A 223 8.42 9.57 -0.55
CA TRP A 223 7.29 9.08 -1.32
C TRP A 223 6.69 10.26 -2.13
N PRO A 224 6.42 10.12 -3.42
CA PRO A 224 6.70 8.93 -4.22
C PRO A 224 8.20 8.70 -4.42
N PRO A 225 8.60 7.45 -4.72
CA PRO A 225 10.01 7.07 -4.77
C PRO A 225 10.76 7.68 -5.95
N VAL A 226 12.05 7.88 -5.78
CA VAL A 226 12.96 8.41 -6.81
C VAL A 226 12.94 7.60 -8.11
N GLN A 227 12.61 6.32 -8.04
CA GLN A 227 12.51 5.43 -9.19
C GLN A 227 11.60 5.97 -10.30
N ILE A 228 10.53 6.69 -9.93
CA ILE A 228 9.66 7.34 -10.92
C ILE A 228 10.47 8.29 -11.81
N PHE A 229 11.29 9.13 -11.21
CA PHE A 229 12.14 10.08 -11.94
C PHE A 229 13.25 9.37 -12.75
N VAL A 230 13.82 8.30 -12.20
CA VAL A 230 14.78 7.47 -12.91
C VAL A 230 14.16 6.85 -14.16
N TRP A 231 12.97 6.27 -14.06
CA TRP A 231 12.25 5.71 -15.21
C TRP A 231 11.84 6.77 -16.23
N GLN A 232 11.38 7.94 -15.78
CA GLN A 232 11.03 9.07 -16.63
C GLN A 232 12.24 9.61 -17.42
N ASN A 233 13.45 9.41 -16.90
CA ASN A 233 14.67 9.78 -17.60
C ASN A 233 15.29 8.64 -18.42
N GLY A 234 14.62 7.47 -18.50
CA GLY A 234 15.06 6.32 -19.27
C GLY A 234 16.06 5.39 -18.57
N GLY A 235 16.34 5.64 -17.28
CA GLY A 235 17.16 4.79 -16.44
C GLY A 235 16.39 3.70 -15.70
N ASP A 236 17.11 2.94 -14.89
CA ASP A 236 16.53 1.96 -13.95
C ASP A 236 17.40 1.82 -12.70
N VAL A 237 16.88 1.18 -11.66
CA VAL A 237 17.60 0.92 -10.40
C VAL A 237 17.97 -0.56 -10.23
N ILE A 238 17.29 -1.46 -10.91
CA ILE A 238 17.56 -2.90 -10.98
C ILE A 238 17.45 -3.31 -12.43
N SER A 239 18.48 -3.97 -12.97
CA SER A 239 18.47 -4.46 -14.36
C SER A 239 17.38 -5.53 -14.56
N GLU A 240 16.89 -5.67 -15.79
CA GLU A 240 15.82 -6.58 -16.13
C GLU A 240 16.14 -8.04 -15.82
N ASP A 241 17.42 -8.41 -16.00
CA ASP A 241 17.95 -9.74 -15.72
C ASP A 241 18.46 -9.93 -14.29
N PHE A 242 18.24 -8.96 -13.41
CA PHE A 242 18.71 -8.93 -12.02
C PHE A 242 20.25 -9.04 -11.89
N SER A 243 21.02 -8.79 -12.93
CA SER A 243 22.48 -8.96 -12.89
C SER A 243 23.19 -7.83 -12.15
N ASN A 244 22.63 -6.63 -12.14
CA ASN A 244 23.21 -5.45 -11.51
C ASN A 244 22.19 -4.36 -11.20
N SER A 245 22.63 -3.34 -10.44
CA SER A 245 21.89 -2.11 -10.14
C SER A 245 22.46 -0.97 -10.98
N PRO A 246 21.82 -0.56 -12.10
CA PRO A 246 22.35 0.43 -13.04
C PRO A 246 22.16 1.89 -12.57
N ILE A 247 22.28 2.13 -11.25
CA ILE A 247 22.11 3.47 -10.64
C ILE A 247 23.22 4.45 -11.05
N ASP A 248 24.31 3.95 -11.63
CA ASP A 248 25.44 4.73 -12.18
C ASP A 248 25.34 4.94 -13.70
N SER A 249 24.20 4.60 -14.32
CA SER A 249 23.98 5.00 -15.70
C SER A 249 23.79 6.53 -15.80
N PRO A 250 24.18 7.17 -16.92
CA PRO A 250 24.02 8.61 -17.09
C PRO A 250 22.57 9.07 -16.87
N GLU A 251 21.59 8.25 -17.30
CA GLU A 251 20.18 8.51 -17.15
C GLU A 251 19.74 8.47 -15.67
N ALA A 252 20.23 7.47 -14.93
CA ALA A 252 19.91 7.33 -13.51
C ALA A 252 20.59 8.43 -12.68
N GLU A 253 21.89 8.69 -12.91
CA GLU A 253 22.62 9.77 -12.22
C GLU A 253 21.97 11.13 -12.41
N ALA A 254 21.54 11.47 -13.64
CA ALA A 254 20.84 12.72 -13.94
C ALA A 254 19.49 12.80 -13.18
N ALA A 255 18.77 11.70 -13.08
CA ALA A 255 17.51 11.65 -12.34
C ALA A 255 17.72 11.75 -10.82
N PHE A 256 18.72 11.10 -10.26
CA PHE A 256 19.10 11.26 -8.84
C PHE A 256 19.49 12.71 -8.53
N LYS A 257 20.24 13.35 -9.44
CA LYS A 257 20.59 14.75 -9.29
C LYS A 257 19.35 15.64 -9.33
N PHE A 258 18.45 15.45 -10.31
CA PHE A 258 17.19 16.17 -10.39
C PHE A 258 16.38 16.04 -9.09
N TYR A 259 16.26 14.82 -8.57
CA TYR A 259 15.56 14.55 -7.32
C TYR A 259 16.23 15.27 -6.14
N ALA A 260 17.54 15.19 -6.02
CA ALA A 260 18.30 15.90 -4.98
C ALA A 260 18.12 17.42 -5.05
N ASP A 261 18.20 18.00 -6.25
CA ASP A 261 17.99 19.43 -6.48
C ASP A 261 16.55 19.84 -6.11
N LEU A 262 15.55 19.00 -6.41
CA LEU A 262 14.13 19.23 -6.08
C LEU A 262 13.91 19.23 -4.57
N VAL A 263 14.33 18.18 -3.85
CA VAL A 263 14.10 18.07 -2.40
C VAL A 263 14.85 19.11 -1.60
N ASN A 264 15.96 19.62 -2.14
CA ASN A 264 16.79 20.65 -1.50
C ASN A 264 16.42 22.08 -1.91
N SER A 265 15.41 22.23 -2.78
CA SER A 265 14.95 23.53 -3.25
C SER A 265 14.00 24.21 -2.25
N PRO A 266 13.87 25.53 -2.28
CA PRO A 266 12.88 26.23 -1.46
C PRO A 266 11.43 25.93 -1.85
N MET A 267 11.19 25.24 -2.95
CA MET A 267 9.86 24.83 -3.42
C MET A 267 9.26 23.69 -2.60
N VAL A 268 10.11 22.95 -1.88
CA VAL A 268 9.74 21.81 -1.03
C VAL A 268 10.02 22.17 0.43
N PRO A 269 9.08 21.92 1.37
CA PRO A 269 9.36 22.13 2.79
C PRO A 269 10.47 21.21 3.27
N SER A 270 11.26 21.68 4.25
CA SER A 270 12.31 20.83 4.83
C SER A 270 11.71 19.54 5.44
N GLN A 271 12.50 18.46 5.49
CA GLN A 271 12.05 17.19 6.08
C GLN A 271 11.61 17.34 7.53
N GLN A 272 12.20 18.28 8.28
CA GLN A 272 11.75 18.59 9.63
C GLN A 272 10.33 19.15 9.64
N ILE A 273 10.02 20.10 8.76
CA ILE A 273 8.66 20.68 8.62
C ILE A 273 7.66 19.60 8.21
N ILE A 274 8.02 18.74 7.26
CA ILE A 274 7.17 17.63 6.79
C ILE A 274 6.90 16.65 7.93
N LYS A 275 7.93 16.28 8.71
CA LYS A 275 7.81 15.38 9.85
C LYS A 275 6.90 15.95 10.95
N ASP A 276 7.01 17.25 11.21
CA ASP A 276 6.24 17.92 12.27
C ASP A 276 4.78 18.14 11.89
N ARG A 277 4.49 18.36 10.61
CA ARG A 277 3.15 18.75 10.14
C ARG A 277 2.40 17.65 9.39
N GLY A 278 3.09 16.64 8.85
CA GLY A 278 2.55 15.65 7.94
C GLY A 278 2.38 16.21 6.50
N PHE A 279 2.92 15.52 5.51
CA PHE A 279 2.96 16.00 4.12
C PHE A 279 1.57 16.09 3.48
N ASP A 280 0.68 15.11 3.74
CA ASP A 280 -0.72 15.12 3.31
C ASP A 280 -1.54 16.18 4.07
N THR A 281 -1.28 16.34 5.37
CA THR A 281 -1.90 17.35 6.21
C THR A 281 -1.55 18.76 5.73
N MET A 282 -0.31 18.99 5.29
CA MET A 282 0.09 20.27 4.70
C MET A 282 -0.69 20.57 3.41
N PHE A 283 -0.95 19.57 2.56
CA PHE A 283 -1.77 19.73 1.37
C PHE A 283 -3.24 20.02 1.74
N LYS A 284 -3.82 19.24 2.63
CA LYS A 284 -5.20 19.44 3.13
C LYS A 284 -5.40 20.83 3.75
N ASN A 285 -4.37 21.38 4.39
CA ASN A 285 -4.38 22.72 4.99
C ASN A 285 -3.97 23.84 4.02
N GLN A 286 -3.89 23.55 2.71
CA GLN A 286 -3.54 24.52 1.65
C GLN A 286 -2.15 25.17 1.82
N GLN A 287 -1.25 24.52 2.56
CA GLN A 287 0.13 24.98 2.74
C GLN A 287 1.03 24.55 1.57
N VAL A 288 0.56 23.61 0.75
CA VAL A 288 1.25 23.05 -0.40
C VAL A 288 0.30 23.04 -1.59
N ALA A 289 0.79 23.48 -2.75
CA ALA A 289 -0.02 23.60 -3.95
C ALA A 289 -0.11 22.31 -4.78
N MET A 290 0.94 21.51 -4.78
CA MET A 290 1.01 20.21 -5.51
C MET A 290 1.50 19.12 -4.59
N PHE A 291 0.93 17.94 -4.78
CA PHE A 291 1.25 16.73 -4.02
C PHE A 291 1.23 15.51 -4.95
N MET A 292 2.29 14.72 -4.93
CA MET A 292 2.30 13.40 -5.58
C MET A 292 1.89 12.34 -4.56
N GLY A 293 0.90 11.53 -4.88
CA GLY A 293 0.39 10.48 -4.00
C GLY A 293 -0.28 9.37 -4.76
N GLY A 294 -0.63 8.28 -4.07
CA GLY A 294 -1.37 7.18 -4.65
C GLY A 294 -2.79 7.59 -5.05
N ALA A 295 -3.29 7.07 -6.15
CA ALA A 295 -4.66 7.34 -6.58
C ALA A 295 -5.70 6.93 -5.52
N ALA A 296 -5.42 5.91 -4.69
CA ALA A 296 -6.29 5.45 -3.62
C ALA A 296 -6.29 6.35 -2.36
N ASP A 297 -5.38 7.33 -2.26
CA ASP A 297 -5.41 8.32 -1.17
C ASP A 297 -6.69 9.16 -1.22
N SER A 298 -7.27 9.30 -2.44
CA SER A 298 -8.56 9.97 -2.68
C SER A 298 -8.62 11.38 -2.08
N LEU A 299 -7.51 12.13 -2.15
CA LEU A 299 -7.44 13.48 -1.57
C LEU A 299 -8.40 14.45 -2.26
N ASP A 300 -8.74 14.20 -3.51
CA ASP A 300 -9.73 14.96 -4.28
C ASP A 300 -11.14 14.97 -3.65
N THR A 301 -11.46 13.96 -2.83
CA THR A 301 -12.74 13.87 -2.09
C THR A 301 -12.62 14.18 -0.59
N LYS A 302 -11.41 14.51 -0.10
CA LYS A 302 -11.12 14.66 1.34
C LYS A 302 -10.63 16.06 1.72
N VAL A 303 -10.80 17.04 0.83
CA VAL A 303 -10.35 18.43 1.04
C VAL A 303 -11.49 19.42 0.80
N ASP A 304 -11.43 20.58 1.43
CA ASP A 304 -12.45 21.63 1.36
C ASP A 304 -12.20 22.68 0.25
N PHE A 305 -11.29 22.39 -0.68
CA PHE A 305 -10.94 23.27 -1.82
C PHE A 305 -11.07 22.50 -3.13
N LYS A 306 -11.05 23.19 -4.26
CA LYS A 306 -11.07 22.56 -5.58
C LYS A 306 -9.79 21.78 -5.84
N CYS A 307 -9.83 20.47 -5.65
CA CYS A 307 -8.72 19.60 -5.94
C CYS A 307 -8.81 19.05 -7.37
N GLY A 308 -7.69 18.99 -8.07
CA GLY A 308 -7.56 18.31 -9.35
C GLY A 308 -6.61 17.13 -9.27
N VAL A 309 -6.89 16.08 -10.04
CA VAL A 309 -6.02 14.91 -10.19
C VAL A 309 -5.53 14.84 -11.62
N TYR A 310 -4.23 14.74 -11.81
CA TYR A 310 -3.57 14.76 -13.11
C TYR A 310 -2.53 13.66 -13.23
N GLU A 311 -2.17 13.31 -14.47
CA GLU A 311 -1.00 12.49 -14.75
C GLU A 311 0.27 13.18 -14.25
N LEU A 312 1.30 12.41 -13.90
CA LEU A 312 2.61 12.98 -13.56
C LEU A 312 3.24 13.66 -14.79
N PRO A 313 4.06 14.71 -14.60
CA PRO A 313 4.86 15.28 -15.69
C PRO A 313 5.79 14.21 -16.27
N CYS A 314 6.01 14.23 -17.59
CA CYS A 314 6.98 13.37 -18.23
C CYS A 314 8.44 13.84 -17.97
N GLY A 315 9.38 12.94 -18.19
CA GLY A 315 10.81 13.27 -18.15
C GLY A 315 11.26 14.20 -19.28
N PRO A 316 12.53 14.61 -19.27
CA PRO A 316 13.09 15.57 -20.25
C PRO A 316 12.96 15.10 -21.71
N THR A 317 12.97 13.79 -21.93
CA THR A 317 12.87 13.17 -23.27
C THR A 317 11.44 12.81 -23.66
N GLY A 318 10.44 13.20 -22.86
CA GLY A 318 9.03 12.89 -23.09
C GLY A 318 8.59 11.51 -22.61
N ILE A 319 9.46 10.76 -21.91
CA ILE A 319 9.13 9.46 -21.34
C ILE A 319 8.16 9.67 -20.18
N LYS A 320 6.99 9.00 -20.27
CA LYS A 320 6.04 8.89 -19.16
C LYS A 320 6.36 7.65 -18.33
N ALA A 321 6.38 7.79 -17.03
CA ALA A 321 6.41 6.68 -16.08
C ALA A 321 5.80 7.12 -14.76
N THR A 322 5.11 6.20 -14.10
CA THR A 322 4.66 6.32 -12.72
C THR A 322 4.86 5.00 -11.98
N LEU A 323 4.78 5.02 -10.66
CA LEU A 323 4.74 3.78 -9.89
C LEU A 323 3.32 3.27 -9.86
N GLY A 324 3.11 2.00 -10.26
CA GLY A 324 1.95 1.21 -9.91
C GLY A 324 2.23 0.52 -8.56
N ASP A 325 1.69 1.07 -7.49
CA ASP A 325 1.85 0.49 -6.15
C ASP A 325 0.87 -0.65 -5.96
N VAL A 326 1.41 -1.86 -5.77
CA VAL A 326 0.63 -3.09 -5.72
C VAL A 326 0.60 -3.63 -4.30
N LEU A 327 -0.61 -3.79 -3.79
CA LEU A 327 -0.85 -4.41 -2.50
C LEU A 327 -1.74 -5.65 -2.69
N GLY A 328 -1.51 -6.68 -1.89
CA GLY A 328 -2.23 -7.93 -2.03
C GLY A 328 -2.60 -8.58 -0.70
N MET A 329 -3.17 -9.75 -0.80
CA MET A 329 -3.53 -10.60 0.32
C MET A 329 -3.01 -12.01 0.08
N GLY A 330 -2.56 -12.66 1.16
CA GLY A 330 -2.14 -14.05 1.18
C GLY A 330 -2.88 -14.85 2.22
N ILE A 331 -2.82 -16.17 2.05
CA ILE A 331 -3.32 -17.17 3.00
C ILE A 331 -2.13 -17.75 3.74
N ASN A 332 -2.22 -17.86 5.05
CA ASN A 332 -1.19 -18.49 5.87
C ASN A 332 -1.09 -19.98 5.54
N ALA A 333 0.10 -20.45 5.17
CA ALA A 333 0.34 -21.86 4.87
C ALA A 333 0.05 -22.81 6.05
N LYS A 334 0.01 -22.28 7.29
CA LYS A 334 -0.28 -23.05 8.52
C LYS A 334 -1.73 -22.93 8.99
N THR A 335 -2.63 -22.32 8.20
CA THR A 335 -4.05 -22.27 8.56
C THR A 335 -4.62 -23.70 8.67
N LYS A 336 -5.49 -23.91 9.65
CA LYS A 336 -6.16 -25.19 9.83
C LYS A 336 -7.40 -25.36 8.95
N ASN A 337 -7.85 -24.26 8.34
CA ASN A 337 -9.10 -24.17 7.59
C ASN A 337 -8.85 -23.72 6.14
N ALA A 338 -7.87 -24.35 5.46
CA ALA A 338 -7.36 -23.86 4.17
C ALA A 338 -8.44 -23.69 3.08
N ASP A 339 -9.42 -24.59 3.02
CA ASP A 339 -10.49 -24.53 2.02
C ASP A 339 -11.45 -23.37 2.30
N VAL A 340 -11.91 -23.24 3.54
CA VAL A 340 -12.82 -22.15 3.97
C VAL A 340 -12.09 -20.81 3.92
N ALA A 341 -10.80 -20.77 4.29
CA ALA A 341 -9.97 -19.57 4.18
C ALA A 341 -9.79 -19.13 2.73
N PHE A 342 -9.69 -20.07 1.78
CA PHE A 342 -9.59 -19.77 0.36
C PHE A 342 -10.89 -19.15 -0.19
N GLU A 343 -12.06 -19.70 0.19
CA GLU A 343 -13.35 -19.12 -0.20
C GLU A 343 -13.52 -17.69 0.37
N ALA A 344 -13.24 -17.50 1.66
CA ALA A 344 -13.27 -16.19 2.31
C ALA A 344 -12.27 -15.21 1.66
N PHE A 345 -11.08 -15.68 1.28
CA PHE A 345 -10.06 -14.91 0.57
C PHE A 345 -10.55 -14.41 -0.80
N LEU A 346 -11.20 -15.27 -1.59
CA LEU A 346 -11.74 -14.87 -2.89
C LEU A 346 -12.86 -13.84 -2.75
N ASP A 347 -13.81 -14.08 -1.84
CA ASP A 347 -14.96 -13.17 -1.62
C ASP A 347 -14.49 -11.81 -1.11
N LEU A 348 -13.54 -11.79 -0.20
CA LEU A 348 -12.96 -10.56 0.32
C LEU A 348 -12.16 -9.82 -0.75
N THR A 349 -11.35 -10.54 -1.56
CA THR A 349 -10.59 -9.92 -2.66
C THR A 349 -11.53 -9.26 -3.67
N ASP A 350 -12.61 -9.94 -4.07
CA ASP A 350 -13.60 -9.37 -5.01
C ASP A 350 -14.31 -8.14 -4.43
N ALA A 351 -14.65 -8.17 -3.14
CA ALA A 351 -15.28 -7.04 -2.47
C ALA A 351 -14.33 -5.83 -2.37
N ILE A 352 -13.04 -6.06 -2.11
CA ILE A 352 -12.04 -4.98 -2.06
C ILE A 352 -11.80 -4.37 -3.46
N HIS A 353 -11.86 -5.16 -4.53
CA HIS A 353 -11.76 -4.65 -5.90
C HIS A 353 -12.87 -3.63 -6.25
N GLN A 354 -13.99 -3.67 -5.55
CA GLN A 354 -15.09 -2.71 -5.71
C GLN A 354 -14.95 -1.48 -4.80
N TRP A 355 -14.06 -1.54 -3.82
CA TRP A 355 -13.87 -0.49 -2.81
C TRP A 355 -12.78 0.50 -3.18
N LYS A 356 -11.63 0.00 -3.66
CA LYS A 356 -10.44 0.86 -3.92
C LYS A 356 -10.27 1.15 -5.42
N VAL A 357 -9.69 2.32 -5.71
CA VAL A 357 -9.23 2.74 -7.04
C VAL A 357 -7.73 2.51 -7.12
N MET A 358 -7.19 1.74 -8.03
CA MET A 358 -7.79 0.99 -9.15
C MET A 358 -7.86 -0.50 -8.81
N PRO A 359 -8.91 -1.20 -9.28
CA PRO A 359 -8.93 -2.64 -9.22
C PRO A 359 -7.86 -3.24 -10.15
N PRO A 360 -7.16 -4.31 -9.75
CA PRO A 360 -6.10 -4.92 -10.56
C PRO A 360 -6.63 -5.79 -11.70
N ARG A 361 -7.96 -5.91 -11.87
CA ARG A 361 -8.60 -6.67 -12.94
C ARG A 361 -8.99 -5.79 -14.13
N LYS A 362 -8.57 -6.19 -15.33
CA LYS A 362 -8.84 -5.47 -16.60
C LYS A 362 -10.33 -5.28 -16.88
N SER A 363 -11.15 -6.27 -16.55
CA SER A 363 -12.61 -6.21 -16.68
C SER A 363 -13.26 -5.11 -15.85
N MET A 364 -12.63 -4.71 -14.74
CA MET A 364 -13.11 -3.67 -13.82
C MET A 364 -12.44 -2.32 -14.04
N ALA A 365 -11.22 -2.28 -14.56
CA ALA A 365 -10.38 -1.10 -14.71
C ALA A 365 -10.72 -0.28 -15.98
N ASN A 366 -11.99 -0.08 -16.29
CA ASN A 366 -12.45 0.74 -17.41
C ASN A 366 -13.29 1.93 -16.91
N ILE A 367 -13.36 2.98 -17.71
CA ILE A 367 -13.95 4.26 -17.30
C ILE A 367 -15.43 4.14 -16.88
N ASP A 368 -16.21 3.30 -17.56
CA ASP A 368 -17.64 3.17 -17.25
C ASP A 368 -17.87 2.45 -15.93
N MET A 369 -17.12 1.37 -15.67
CA MET A 369 -17.16 0.65 -14.40
C MET A 369 -16.65 1.54 -13.27
N MET A 370 -15.53 2.23 -13.49
CA MET A 370 -14.93 3.10 -12.48
C MET A 370 -15.86 4.27 -12.12
N LYS A 371 -16.54 4.91 -13.09
CA LYS A 371 -17.55 5.94 -12.80
C LYS A 371 -18.74 5.39 -11.99
N LYS A 372 -19.11 4.13 -12.23
CA LYS A 372 -20.17 3.49 -11.45
C LYS A 372 -19.76 3.20 -10.01
N LEU A 373 -18.52 2.76 -9.81
CA LEU A 373 -17.98 2.44 -8.48
C LEU A 373 -17.60 3.69 -7.69
N HIS A 374 -17.08 4.73 -8.35
CA HIS A 374 -16.55 5.96 -7.76
C HIS A 374 -17.11 7.21 -8.44
N PRO A 375 -18.43 7.44 -8.36
CA PRO A 375 -19.08 8.58 -9.03
C PRO A 375 -18.61 9.94 -8.51
N ASP A 376 -18.19 10.02 -7.26
CA ASP A 376 -17.64 11.19 -6.58
C ASP A 376 -16.24 11.61 -7.11
N ARG A 377 -15.57 10.72 -7.86
CA ARG A 377 -14.24 10.94 -8.44
C ARG A 377 -14.23 11.02 -9.97
N ALA A 378 -15.39 11.20 -10.60
CA ALA A 378 -15.55 11.11 -12.06
C ALA A 378 -14.52 11.94 -12.83
N ASP A 379 -14.14 13.13 -12.34
CA ASP A 379 -13.16 14.03 -12.95
C ASP A 379 -11.72 13.54 -12.85
N ALA A 380 -11.42 12.73 -11.83
CA ALA A 380 -10.08 12.17 -11.59
C ALA A 380 -9.81 10.90 -12.38
N LEU A 381 -10.86 10.12 -12.69
CA LEU A 381 -10.74 8.74 -13.18
C LEU A 381 -9.96 8.63 -14.48
N GLN A 382 -10.13 9.59 -15.42
CA GLN A 382 -9.43 9.53 -16.70
C GLN A 382 -7.91 9.66 -16.53
N ALA A 383 -7.45 10.58 -15.68
CA ALA A 383 -6.03 10.74 -15.38
C ALA A 383 -5.45 9.50 -14.67
N ILE A 384 -6.24 8.88 -13.78
CA ILE A 384 -5.84 7.65 -13.07
C ILE A 384 -5.70 6.48 -14.06
N ILE A 385 -6.69 6.28 -14.94
CA ILE A 385 -6.68 5.20 -15.94
C ILE A 385 -5.52 5.40 -16.94
N ASN A 386 -5.33 6.63 -17.45
CA ASN A 386 -4.22 6.92 -18.35
C ASN A 386 -2.87 6.64 -17.67
N SER A 387 -2.74 6.93 -16.37
CA SER A 387 -1.51 6.69 -15.61
C SER A 387 -1.17 5.20 -15.54
N MET A 388 -2.17 4.31 -15.56
CA MET A 388 -1.94 2.85 -15.58
C MET A 388 -1.29 2.36 -16.87
N GLU A 389 -1.46 3.06 -18.00
CA GLU A 389 -0.87 2.66 -19.29
C GLU A 389 0.67 2.66 -19.29
N TYR A 390 1.28 3.47 -18.42
CA TYR A 390 2.73 3.60 -18.28
C TYR A 390 3.20 3.39 -16.83
N ALA A 391 2.35 2.80 -16.01
CA ALA A 391 2.73 2.40 -14.65
C ALA A 391 3.77 1.28 -14.69
N ARG A 392 4.75 1.39 -13.82
CA ARG A 392 5.79 0.39 -13.61
C ARG A 392 5.78 -0.03 -12.16
N THR A 393 6.03 -1.31 -11.90
CA THR A 393 6.28 -1.82 -10.55
C THR A 393 7.77 -2.00 -10.33
N TYR A 394 8.18 -2.13 -9.08
CA TYR A 394 9.54 -2.53 -8.77
C TYR A 394 9.80 -3.96 -9.24
N ARG A 395 11.05 -4.26 -9.57
CA ARG A 395 11.49 -5.64 -9.81
C ARG A 395 11.76 -6.30 -8.47
N TYR A 396 10.76 -7.03 -7.96
CA TYR A 396 10.85 -7.75 -6.70
C TYR A 396 11.53 -9.09 -6.86
N PHE A 397 12.30 -9.48 -5.84
CA PHE A 397 12.99 -10.78 -5.74
C PHE A 397 13.12 -11.16 -4.26
N GLU A 398 13.56 -12.39 -3.97
CA GLU A 398 13.58 -12.92 -2.60
C GLU A 398 14.32 -12.01 -1.59
N ASN A 399 15.45 -11.45 -1.97
CA ASN A 399 16.26 -10.58 -1.11
C ASN A 399 16.02 -9.07 -1.36
N TYR A 400 14.90 -8.71 -2.01
CA TYR A 400 14.55 -7.32 -2.26
C TYR A 400 14.54 -6.46 -0.98
N PRO A 401 14.02 -6.94 0.17
CA PRO A 401 14.07 -6.15 1.40
C PRO A 401 15.48 -5.76 1.86
N ASP A 402 16.47 -6.61 1.65
CA ASP A 402 17.87 -6.31 1.98
C ASP A 402 18.46 -5.29 1.01
N TRP A 403 18.13 -5.41 -0.29
CA TRP A 403 18.51 -4.45 -1.32
C TRP A 403 17.90 -3.07 -1.04
N ASP A 404 16.61 -3.03 -0.78
CA ASP A 404 15.85 -1.81 -0.49
C ASP A 404 16.35 -1.11 0.77
N ASN A 405 16.69 -1.86 1.81
CA ASN A 405 17.28 -1.29 3.02
C ASN A 405 18.59 -0.55 2.75
N ILE A 406 19.49 -1.12 1.93
CA ILE A 406 20.73 -0.45 1.55
C ILE A 406 20.44 0.76 0.67
N PHE A 407 19.57 0.62 -0.34
CA PHE A 407 19.19 1.69 -1.24
C PHE A 407 18.58 2.88 -0.47
N SER A 408 17.66 2.60 0.44
CA SER A 408 16.98 3.63 1.24
C SER A 408 17.95 4.27 2.24
N THR A 409 18.65 3.48 3.07
CA THR A 409 19.41 4.04 4.20
C THR A 409 20.75 4.63 3.79
N GLN A 410 21.42 4.11 2.73
CA GLN A 410 22.76 4.55 2.35
C GLN A 410 22.77 5.47 1.12
N LEU A 411 21.69 5.52 0.33
CA LEU A 411 21.58 6.42 -0.82
C LEU A 411 20.51 7.48 -0.58
N MET A 412 19.24 7.07 -0.36
CA MET A 412 18.14 8.01 -0.35
C MET A 412 18.05 8.86 0.92
N ASP A 413 18.20 8.27 2.09
CA ASP A 413 18.16 9.01 3.37
C ASP A 413 19.23 10.11 3.43
N PRO A 414 20.50 9.90 3.04
CA PRO A 414 21.50 10.97 2.98
C PRO A 414 21.15 12.07 1.97
N ILE A 415 20.59 11.73 0.80
CA ILE A 415 20.14 12.72 -0.19
C ILE A 415 19.03 13.59 0.40
N ILE A 416 18.01 12.98 1.02
CA ILE A 416 16.81 13.65 1.50
C ILE A 416 17.08 14.43 2.78
N ASN A 417 17.79 13.83 3.76
CA ASN A 417 17.92 14.37 5.12
C ASN A 417 19.22 15.18 5.33
N SER A 418 20.26 14.94 4.53
CA SER A 418 21.58 15.54 4.72
C SER A 418 22.06 16.32 3.50
N HIS A 419 21.23 16.44 2.47
CA HIS A 419 21.58 17.13 1.20
C HIS A 419 22.88 16.56 0.55
N ALA A 420 23.11 15.26 0.73
CA ALA A 420 24.28 14.62 0.18
C ALA A 420 24.21 14.54 -1.35
N ASP A 421 25.37 14.73 -2.00
CA ASP A 421 25.49 14.63 -3.45
C ASP A 421 25.38 13.16 -3.91
N PRO A 422 24.41 12.82 -4.77
CA PRO A 422 24.27 11.48 -5.31
C PRO A 422 25.55 10.95 -5.98
N SER A 423 26.29 11.80 -6.67
CA SER A 423 27.54 11.41 -7.37
C SER A 423 28.63 10.88 -6.43
N VAL A 424 28.60 11.29 -5.15
CA VAL A 424 29.52 10.81 -4.11
C VAL A 424 29.03 9.50 -3.48
N LEU A 425 27.70 9.29 -3.43
CA LEU A 425 27.08 8.13 -2.78
C LEU A 425 27.01 6.92 -3.71
N ILE A 426 26.60 7.12 -4.96
CA ILE A 426 26.37 6.06 -5.95
C ILE A 426 27.57 5.10 -6.06
N PRO A 427 28.83 5.56 -6.23
CA PRO A 427 29.99 4.66 -6.34
C PRO A 427 30.23 3.80 -5.09
N LYS A 428 29.77 4.24 -3.92
CA LYS A 428 29.92 3.53 -2.63
C LYS A 428 28.82 2.51 -2.41
N VAL A 429 27.60 2.82 -2.85
CA VAL A 429 26.40 2.03 -2.59
C VAL A 429 26.20 0.94 -3.66
N LYS A 430 26.45 1.26 -4.93
CA LYS A 430 26.25 0.33 -6.05
C LYS A 430 26.90 -1.05 -5.85
N PRO A 431 28.18 -1.19 -5.42
CA PRO A 431 28.77 -2.51 -5.22
C PRO A 431 28.04 -3.37 -4.19
N GLN A 432 27.42 -2.76 -3.19
CA GLN A 432 26.65 -3.46 -2.16
C GLN A 432 25.32 -3.95 -2.72
N LEU A 433 24.63 -3.12 -3.52
CA LEU A 433 23.39 -3.48 -4.22
C LEU A 433 23.61 -4.63 -5.20
N ASP A 434 24.68 -4.54 -6.03
CA ASP A 434 25.08 -5.57 -6.98
C ASP A 434 25.43 -6.91 -6.29
N ALA A 435 26.00 -6.85 -5.08
CA ALA A 435 26.33 -8.05 -4.32
C ALA A 435 25.08 -8.82 -3.84
N ILE A 436 23.97 -8.10 -3.58
CA ILE A 436 22.69 -8.74 -3.22
C ILE A 436 22.05 -9.36 -4.47
N LEU A 437 22.01 -8.65 -5.60
CA LEU A 437 21.46 -9.14 -6.86
C LEU A 437 22.17 -10.41 -7.33
N LYS A 438 23.50 -10.47 -7.24
CA LYS A 438 24.31 -11.67 -7.57
C LYS A 438 24.00 -12.89 -6.71
N LYS A 439 23.41 -12.72 -5.52
CA LYS A 439 22.94 -13.84 -4.69
C LYS A 439 21.58 -14.33 -5.14
N ALA A 440 20.72 -13.42 -5.64
CA ALA A 440 19.39 -13.75 -6.11
C ALA A 440 19.39 -14.45 -7.48
N ALA A 441 20.39 -14.19 -8.33
CA ALA A 441 20.55 -14.81 -9.65
C ALA A 441 21.08 -16.26 -9.62
N LYS A 442 21.41 -16.79 -8.44
CA LYS A 442 21.86 -18.19 -8.22
C LYS A 442 20.72 -19.06 -7.68
#